data_fb0762843a2df65b1d7dafe3cffc18e3
#
_entry.id   fb0762843a2df65b1d7dafe3cffc18e3
#
_cell.length_a   1.000
_cell.length_b   1.000
_cell.length_c   1.000
_cell.angle_alpha   90.00
_cell.angle_beta   90.00
_cell.angle_gamma   90.00
#
_symmetry.space_group_name_H-M   'P 1'
#
loop_
_entity.id
_entity.type
_entity.pdbx_description
1 polymer ?
#
loop_
_entity_poly.entity_id
_entity_poly.type
_entity_poly.pdbx_seq_one_letter_code
_entity_poly.pdbx_strand_id
1 'polypeptide(L)'
;RDRLRSRGLGDVYKRQPKYGVEAEWDKDAGNYKLYTHYGRELAGDDVGVWFSYDTTEGEQLEVRMGVSFVSVENARLNLEAEQQERSFDDIRAAARRSWNDDLGRIRVEGGTDAQKKVFYTGLYHALIHPNVLSDVNGEYPAMESAEIRTAEGNRYTVFSLWDTYRNLHQLMTLVYPERQLEMVRSMIGMYKDCLLYTSPSPRDRSLSR
;
A
#
# COMPACT_ATOMS: atom_id res chain seq x y z
N ARG A 1 0.89 11.99 -16.75
CA ARG A 1 1.02 12.67 -15.43
C ARG A 1 -0.24 12.38 -14.66
N ASP A 2 -0.20 11.28 -13.94
CA ASP A 2 -1.34 10.79 -13.18
C ASP A 2 -1.49 11.62 -11.92
N ARG A 3 -2.63 12.29 -11.84
CA ARG A 3 -3.03 13.01 -10.63
C ARG A 3 -3.46 11.96 -9.61
N LEU A 4 -2.64 11.70 -8.63
CA LEU A 4 -3.07 11.03 -7.42
C LEU A 4 -4.14 11.92 -6.77
N ARG A 5 -5.40 11.53 -6.94
CA ARG A 5 -6.51 12.16 -6.24
C ARG A 5 -6.65 11.47 -4.89
N SER A 6 -6.04 12.00 -3.87
CA SER A 6 -6.39 11.58 -2.52
C SER A 6 -7.74 12.22 -2.19
N ARG A 7 -8.79 11.44 -2.31
CA ARG A 7 -10.12 11.78 -1.83
C ARG A 7 -10.38 10.89 -0.63
N GLY A 8 -10.33 11.42 0.55
CA GLY A 8 -10.66 10.60 1.69
C GLY A 8 -10.78 11.43 2.95
N LEU A 9 -11.98 11.72 3.32
CA LEU A 9 -12.30 12.02 4.70
C LEU A 9 -12.75 10.72 5.33
N GLY A 10 -11.87 10.11 6.12
CA GLY A 10 -12.30 9.07 7.04
C GLY A 10 -13.37 9.64 7.95
N ASP A 11 -14.47 8.91 8.16
CA ASP A 11 -15.43 9.23 9.20
C ASP A 11 -14.70 9.21 10.54
N VAL A 12 -14.47 10.39 11.09
CA VAL A 12 -13.92 10.52 12.44
C VAL A 12 -15.05 10.21 13.42
N TYR A 13 -15.14 8.98 13.82
CA TYR A 13 -16.06 8.56 14.89
C TYR A 13 -15.61 9.22 16.20
N LYS A 14 -16.43 10.10 16.71
CA LYS A 14 -16.59 10.68 18.06
C LYS A 14 -16.25 12.16 18.27
N ARG A 15 -15.42 12.81 17.50
CA ARG A 15 -15.27 14.27 17.52
C ARG A 15 -15.00 14.79 16.11
N GLN A 16 -15.83 15.71 15.65
CA GLN A 16 -15.47 16.42 14.41
C GLN A 16 -14.31 17.37 14.70
N PRO A 17 -13.30 17.42 13.82
CA PRO A 17 -12.22 18.41 13.96
C PRO A 17 -12.80 19.81 13.92
N LYS A 18 -12.29 20.70 14.75
CA LYS A 18 -12.73 22.10 14.77
C LYS A 18 -12.40 22.83 13.47
N TYR A 19 -11.35 22.38 12.77
CA TYR A 19 -10.90 23.00 11.52
C TYR A 19 -10.27 21.95 10.61
N GLY A 20 -10.63 21.99 9.31
CA GLY A 20 -9.83 21.36 8.25
C GLY A 20 -9.03 22.46 7.56
N VAL A 21 -7.74 22.25 7.37
CA VAL A 21 -6.88 23.19 6.64
C VAL A 21 -6.24 22.44 5.50
N GLU A 22 -6.42 22.97 4.31
CA GLU A 22 -5.74 22.52 3.11
C GLU A 22 -4.41 23.26 3.01
N ALA A 23 -3.34 22.52 2.73
CA ALA A 23 -2.03 23.12 2.53
C ALA A 23 -1.53 22.75 1.13
N GLU A 24 -1.18 23.77 0.36
CA GLU A 24 -0.51 23.63 -0.93
C GLU A 24 0.92 24.16 -0.81
N TRP A 25 1.90 23.42 -1.36
CA TRP A 25 3.28 23.88 -1.37
C TRP A 25 3.45 25.04 -2.35
N ASP A 26 3.80 26.22 -1.83
CA ASP A 26 4.15 27.37 -2.64
C ASP A 26 5.63 27.30 -3.02
N LYS A 27 5.91 26.96 -4.26
CA LYS A 27 7.28 26.83 -4.79
C LYS A 27 8.03 28.17 -4.80
N ASP A 28 7.32 29.28 -4.96
CA ASP A 28 7.94 30.62 -5.04
C ASP A 28 8.26 31.18 -3.65
N ALA A 29 7.40 30.88 -2.67
CA ALA A 29 7.60 31.30 -1.28
C ALA A 29 8.42 30.32 -0.44
N GLY A 30 8.64 29.11 -0.91
CA GLY A 30 9.37 28.04 -0.20
C GLY A 30 8.67 27.58 1.08
N ASN A 31 7.36 27.75 1.19
CA ASN A 31 6.55 27.34 2.33
C ASN A 31 5.15 26.90 1.90
N TYR A 32 4.38 26.34 2.84
CA TYR A 32 3.00 25.96 2.57
C TYR A 32 2.05 27.14 2.67
N LYS A 33 1.22 27.33 1.63
CA LYS A 33 0.02 28.14 1.72
C LYS A 33 -1.06 27.36 2.48
N LEU A 34 -1.51 27.90 3.59
CA LEU A 34 -2.58 27.34 4.39
C LEU A 34 -3.91 27.96 3.93
N TYR A 35 -4.81 27.11 3.45
CA TYR A 35 -6.17 27.50 3.12
C TYR A 35 -7.12 26.94 4.15
N THR A 36 -7.88 27.80 4.82
CA THR A 36 -9.03 27.36 5.61
C THR A 36 -10.20 27.12 4.67
N HIS A 37 -10.40 25.90 4.27
CA HIS A 37 -11.53 25.53 3.43
C HIS A 37 -12.39 24.48 4.11
N TYR A 38 -13.69 24.69 4.15
CA TYR A 38 -14.65 23.72 4.68
C TYR A 38 -15.08 22.70 3.62
N GLY A 39 -14.19 22.37 2.70
CA GLY A 39 -14.42 21.39 1.66
C GLY A 39 -14.24 19.95 2.18
N ARG A 40 -15.07 19.03 1.68
CA ARG A 40 -14.93 17.59 1.96
C ARG A 40 -13.97 16.89 1.01
N GLU A 41 -13.44 17.59 0.03
CA GLU A 41 -12.55 17.04 -1.00
C GLU A 41 -11.43 18.02 -1.28
N LEU A 42 -10.22 17.49 -1.39
CA LEU A 42 -9.03 18.20 -1.79
C LEU A 42 -8.38 17.45 -2.96
N ALA A 43 -8.04 18.15 -4.02
CA ALA A 43 -7.37 17.59 -5.18
C ALA A 43 -6.26 18.51 -5.66
N GLY A 44 -5.06 17.96 -5.87
CA GLY A 44 -3.88 18.70 -6.33
C GLY A 44 -2.67 17.79 -6.39
N ASP A 45 -1.54 18.31 -6.84
CA ASP A 45 -0.31 17.55 -6.94
C ASP A 45 0.46 17.48 -5.59
N ASP A 46 0.44 18.60 -4.85
CA ASP A 46 1.13 18.74 -3.55
C ASP A 46 0.11 19.18 -2.49
N VAL A 47 -0.80 18.28 -2.12
CA VAL A 47 -1.87 18.59 -1.17
C VAL A 47 -1.73 17.77 0.10
N GLY A 48 -2.16 18.36 1.21
CA GLY A 48 -2.20 17.71 2.51
C GLY A 48 -3.37 18.21 3.32
N VAL A 49 -3.81 17.41 4.26
CA VAL A 49 -4.84 17.77 5.22
C VAL A 49 -4.30 17.56 6.64
N TRP A 50 -4.63 18.46 7.53
CA TRP A 50 -4.34 18.30 8.93
C TRP A 50 -5.58 18.60 9.79
N PHE A 51 -5.66 17.95 10.92
CA PHE A 51 -6.77 18.08 11.84
C PHE A 51 -6.24 18.52 13.21
N SER A 52 -6.93 19.43 13.86
CA SER A 52 -6.63 19.87 15.21
C SER A 52 -7.74 19.47 16.17
N TYR A 53 -7.35 18.90 17.29
CA TYR A 53 -8.26 18.46 18.34
C TYR A 53 -7.86 19.08 19.68
N ASP A 54 -8.83 19.53 20.45
CA ASP A 54 -8.60 19.84 21.87
C ASP A 54 -8.65 18.52 22.64
N THR A 55 -7.55 18.11 23.20
CA THR A 55 -7.42 16.87 23.95
C THR A 55 -7.11 17.14 25.42
N THR A 56 -7.54 16.23 26.28
CA THR A 56 -7.16 16.18 27.69
C THR A 56 -6.06 15.16 27.90
N GLU A 57 -5.33 15.28 29.03
CA GLU A 57 -4.27 14.34 29.36
C GLU A 57 -4.81 12.91 29.44
N GLY A 58 -4.15 11.97 28.74
CA GLY A 58 -4.56 10.57 28.66
C GLY A 58 -5.69 10.25 27.68
N GLU A 59 -6.25 11.25 27.00
CA GLU A 59 -7.24 11.02 25.94
C GLU A 59 -6.58 10.38 24.71
N GLN A 60 -7.21 9.31 24.19
CA GLN A 60 -6.76 8.60 22.98
C GLN A 60 -7.58 9.00 21.79
N LEU A 61 -6.93 9.41 20.72
CA LEU A 61 -7.55 9.63 19.42
C LEU A 61 -7.26 8.43 18.52
N GLU A 62 -8.32 7.82 18.00
CA GLU A 62 -8.22 6.77 17.00
C GLU A 62 -8.44 7.36 15.63
N VAL A 63 -7.47 7.14 14.73
CA VAL A 63 -7.54 7.56 13.33
C VAL A 63 -7.64 6.32 12.46
N ARG A 64 -8.62 6.28 11.56
CA ARG A 64 -8.81 5.22 10.57
C ARG A 64 -8.69 5.82 9.19
N MET A 65 -7.88 5.20 8.34
CA MET A 65 -7.60 5.69 6.99
C MET A 65 -7.78 4.56 5.98
N GLY A 66 -8.59 4.79 4.97
CA GLY A 66 -8.69 3.97 3.78
C GLY A 66 -7.89 4.58 2.63
N VAL A 67 -7.25 3.74 1.84
CA VAL A 67 -6.47 4.16 0.67
C VAL A 67 -6.94 3.37 -0.54
N SER A 68 -7.03 4.04 -1.69
CA SER A 68 -7.29 3.43 -2.98
C SER A 68 -6.61 4.24 -4.08
N PHE A 69 -6.13 3.56 -5.12
CA PHE A 69 -5.64 4.20 -6.34
C PHE A 69 -6.74 4.39 -7.38
N VAL A 70 -7.96 3.91 -7.11
CA VAL A 70 -9.11 3.94 -8.04
C VAL A 70 -10.05 5.09 -7.72
N SER A 71 -10.65 5.09 -6.52
CA SER A 71 -11.66 6.08 -6.13
C SER A 71 -11.77 6.25 -4.62
N VAL A 72 -12.48 7.29 -4.21
CA VAL A 72 -12.86 7.52 -2.79
C VAL A 72 -13.79 6.42 -2.29
N GLU A 73 -14.71 6.02 -3.13
CA GLU A 73 -15.67 4.96 -2.84
C GLU A 73 -14.95 3.66 -2.54
N ASN A 74 -13.93 3.33 -3.35
CA ASN A 74 -13.09 2.16 -3.12
C ASN A 74 -12.23 2.31 -1.86
N ALA A 75 -11.73 3.51 -1.56
CA ALA A 75 -10.99 3.74 -0.30
C ALA A 75 -11.88 3.49 0.93
N ARG A 76 -13.15 3.87 0.89
CA ARG A 76 -14.13 3.54 1.95
C ARG A 76 -14.41 2.05 2.00
N LEU A 77 -14.61 1.42 0.85
CA LEU A 77 -14.83 0.00 0.75
C LEU A 77 -13.66 -0.81 1.35
N ASN A 78 -12.42 -0.41 1.05
CA ASN A 78 -11.22 -1.02 1.62
C ASN A 78 -11.19 -0.84 3.15
N LEU A 79 -11.48 0.38 3.63
CA LEU A 79 -11.53 0.68 5.05
C LEU A 79 -12.58 -0.18 5.77
N GLU A 80 -13.78 -0.26 5.22
CA GLU A 80 -14.88 -1.05 5.78
C GLU A 80 -14.55 -2.54 5.78
N ALA A 81 -14.01 -3.07 4.67
CA ALA A 81 -13.68 -4.49 4.55
C ALA A 81 -12.53 -4.91 5.48
N GLU A 82 -11.51 -4.07 5.64
CA GLU A 82 -10.30 -4.42 6.38
C GLU A 82 -10.41 -4.08 7.88
N GLN A 83 -11.05 -2.98 8.21
CA GLN A 83 -11.10 -2.51 9.60
C GLN A 83 -12.46 -2.73 10.27
N GLN A 84 -13.57 -2.60 9.54
CA GLN A 84 -14.91 -2.70 10.10
C GLN A 84 -15.07 -1.83 11.38
N GLU A 85 -15.82 -2.31 12.37
CA GLU A 85 -15.94 -1.68 13.69
C GLU A 85 -14.93 -2.20 14.73
N ARG A 86 -13.84 -2.86 14.27
CA ARG A 86 -12.83 -3.43 15.17
C ARG A 86 -12.04 -2.34 15.87
N SER A 87 -11.65 -2.59 17.11
CA SER A 87 -10.77 -1.70 17.85
C SER A 87 -9.33 -1.75 17.32
N PHE A 88 -8.51 -0.75 17.64
CA PHE A 88 -7.08 -0.77 17.34
C PHE A 88 -6.39 -2.05 17.83
N ASP A 89 -6.71 -2.51 19.04
CA ASP A 89 -6.10 -3.72 19.59
C ASP A 89 -6.52 -4.99 18.84
N ASP A 90 -7.76 -5.06 18.34
CA ASP A 90 -8.22 -6.18 17.51
C ASP A 90 -7.48 -6.21 16.17
N ILE A 91 -7.29 -5.05 15.54
CA ILE A 91 -6.57 -4.93 14.27
C ILE A 91 -5.10 -5.28 14.48
N ARG A 92 -4.46 -4.76 15.54
CA ARG A 92 -3.08 -5.10 15.90
C ARG A 92 -2.91 -6.61 16.15
N ALA A 93 -3.85 -7.22 16.85
CA ALA A 93 -3.83 -8.66 17.11
C ALA A 93 -4.04 -9.47 15.82
N ALA A 94 -4.93 -9.02 14.92
CA ALA A 94 -5.14 -9.66 13.63
C ALA A 94 -3.90 -9.57 12.73
N ALA A 95 -3.29 -8.41 12.62
CA ALA A 95 -2.05 -8.22 11.87
C ALA A 95 -0.91 -9.10 12.41
N ARG A 96 -0.77 -9.19 13.73
CA ARG A 96 0.21 -10.07 14.37
C ARG A 96 -0.03 -11.54 14.06
N ARG A 97 -1.30 -11.98 14.06
CA ARG A 97 -1.63 -13.37 13.66
C ARG A 97 -1.27 -13.63 12.21
N SER A 98 -1.68 -12.76 11.30
CA SER A 98 -1.38 -12.90 9.87
C SER A 98 0.12 -13.01 9.59
N TRP A 99 0.94 -12.15 10.21
CA TRP A 99 2.40 -12.25 10.11
C TRP A 99 2.96 -13.52 10.72
N ASN A 100 2.46 -13.96 11.86
CA ASN A 100 2.89 -15.21 12.48
C ASN A 100 2.55 -16.43 11.63
N ASP A 101 1.39 -16.44 10.97
CA ASP A 101 0.97 -17.52 10.07
C ASP A 101 1.86 -17.59 8.83
N ASP A 102 2.15 -16.44 8.22
CA ASP A 102 3.04 -16.37 7.07
C ASP A 102 4.49 -16.77 7.43
N LEU A 103 5.07 -16.14 8.46
CA LEU A 103 6.44 -16.44 8.89
C LEU A 103 6.57 -17.87 9.44
N GLY A 104 5.50 -18.41 10.04
CA GLY A 104 5.45 -19.75 10.59
C GLY A 104 5.42 -20.89 9.57
N ARG A 105 5.28 -20.58 8.27
CA ARG A 105 5.38 -21.59 7.19
C ARG A 105 6.77 -22.22 7.12
N ILE A 106 7.80 -21.49 7.55
CA ILE A 106 9.14 -22.05 7.72
C ILE A 106 9.50 -22.02 9.20
N ARG A 107 9.70 -23.19 9.79
CA ARG A 107 10.13 -23.31 11.18
C ARG A 107 11.59 -23.72 11.25
N VAL A 108 12.38 -22.94 11.99
CA VAL A 108 13.80 -23.21 12.18
C VAL A 108 14.06 -23.61 13.63
N GLU A 109 14.84 -24.67 13.81
CA GLU A 109 15.26 -25.17 15.11
C GLU A 109 16.78 -25.08 15.24
N GLY A 110 17.26 -25.11 16.47
CA GLY A 110 18.69 -24.94 16.76
C GLY A 110 19.17 -23.50 16.62
N GLY A 111 20.47 -23.30 16.65
CA GLY A 111 21.09 -21.99 16.56
C GLY A 111 20.82 -21.09 17.77
N THR A 112 21.36 -19.89 17.74
CA THR A 112 21.14 -18.85 18.75
C THR A 112 19.88 -18.04 18.44
N ASP A 113 19.33 -17.35 19.45
CA ASP A 113 18.18 -16.44 19.23
C ASP A 113 18.51 -15.30 18.25
N ALA A 114 19.76 -14.82 18.25
CA ALA A 114 20.22 -13.86 17.26
C ALA A 114 20.15 -14.39 15.82
N GLN A 115 20.57 -15.63 15.60
CA GLN A 115 20.49 -16.29 14.28
C GLN A 115 19.04 -16.49 13.84
N LYS A 116 18.16 -16.93 14.73
CA LYS A 116 16.72 -17.05 14.44
C LYS A 116 16.11 -15.69 14.10
N LYS A 117 16.47 -14.64 14.84
CA LYS A 117 15.99 -13.28 14.55
C LYS A 117 16.44 -12.82 13.16
N VAL A 118 17.69 -13.05 12.78
CA VAL A 118 18.20 -12.71 11.43
C VAL A 118 17.43 -13.47 10.36
N PHE A 119 17.19 -14.77 10.55
CA PHE A 119 16.43 -15.60 9.61
C PHE A 119 15.01 -15.06 9.39
N TYR A 120 14.24 -14.86 10.47
CA TYR A 120 12.86 -14.39 10.35
C TYR A 120 12.77 -12.93 9.87
N THR A 121 13.76 -12.08 10.16
CA THR A 121 13.86 -10.74 9.59
C THR A 121 14.08 -10.81 8.07
N GLY A 122 14.94 -11.70 7.60
CA GLY A 122 15.14 -11.93 6.16
C GLY A 122 13.87 -12.44 5.48
N LEU A 123 13.16 -13.40 6.10
CA LEU A 123 11.89 -13.92 5.58
C LEU A 123 10.80 -12.81 5.55
N TYR A 124 10.71 -12.01 6.60
CA TYR A 124 9.81 -10.84 6.65
C TYR A 124 10.08 -9.89 5.48
N HIS A 125 11.35 -9.53 5.23
CA HIS A 125 11.71 -8.65 4.12
C HIS A 125 11.34 -9.26 2.76
N ALA A 126 11.46 -10.58 2.59
CA ALA A 126 11.08 -11.27 1.37
C ALA A 126 9.56 -11.20 1.08
N LEU A 127 8.74 -10.93 2.09
CA LEU A 127 7.29 -10.85 1.99
C LEU A 127 6.74 -9.42 1.83
N ILE A 128 7.57 -8.39 1.95
CA ILE A 128 7.13 -6.98 1.86
C ILE A 128 6.80 -6.57 0.43
N HIS A 129 7.54 -7.09 -0.55
CA HIS A 129 7.34 -6.80 -1.97
C HIS A 129 7.11 -8.07 -2.78
N PRO A 130 6.40 -7.99 -3.90
CA PRO A 130 5.69 -6.84 -4.48
C PRO A 130 4.44 -6.45 -3.69
N ASN A 131 3.95 -5.23 -3.91
CA ASN A 131 2.78 -4.70 -3.22
C ASN A 131 1.48 -5.07 -3.95
N VAL A 132 0.39 -5.21 -3.20
CA VAL A 132 -0.96 -5.32 -3.78
C VAL A 132 -1.41 -3.93 -4.24
N LEU A 133 -1.90 -3.86 -5.48
CA LEU A 133 -2.41 -2.65 -6.11
C LEU A 133 -3.93 -2.61 -6.13
N SER A 134 -4.57 -3.79 -6.28
CA SER A 134 -6.02 -3.88 -6.37
C SER A 134 -6.70 -3.58 -5.05
N ASP A 135 -7.86 -2.94 -5.14
CA ASP A 135 -8.79 -2.78 -4.04
C ASP A 135 -9.47 -4.11 -3.69
N VAL A 136 -10.22 -4.14 -2.58
CA VAL A 136 -10.90 -5.37 -2.10
C VAL A 136 -11.95 -5.91 -3.07
N ASN A 137 -12.48 -5.07 -3.97
CA ASN A 137 -13.39 -5.46 -5.05
C ASN A 137 -12.66 -5.95 -6.31
N GLY A 138 -11.32 -5.99 -6.27
CA GLY A 138 -10.46 -6.40 -7.39
C GLY A 138 -10.15 -5.30 -8.40
N GLU A 139 -10.69 -4.09 -8.25
CA GLU A 139 -10.41 -2.98 -9.15
C GLU A 139 -9.01 -2.42 -8.97
N TYR A 140 -8.39 -2.03 -10.08
CA TYR A 140 -7.06 -1.40 -10.10
C TYR A 140 -6.92 -0.46 -11.30
N PRO A 141 -6.10 0.60 -11.21
CA PRO A 141 -5.80 1.45 -12.35
C PRO A 141 -4.89 0.70 -13.33
N ALA A 142 -5.25 0.67 -14.60
CA ALA A 142 -4.37 0.16 -15.63
C ALA A 142 -3.13 1.06 -15.74
N MET A 143 -1.99 0.45 -16.07
CA MET A 143 -0.77 1.22 -16.24
C MET A 143 -0.85 2.04 -17.53
N GLU A 144 -0.31 3.26 -17.51
CA GLU A 144 -0.26 4.21 -18.64
C GLU A 144 -1.63 4.61 -19.23
N SER A 145 -2.74 4.22 -18.60
CA SER A 145 -4.08 4.66 -19.00
C SER A 145 -4.92 5.06 -17.78
N ALA A 146 -5.98 5.84 -18.03
CA ALA A 146 -6.95 6.17 -16.98
C ALA A 146 -8.04 5.08 -16.83
N GLU A 147 -7.87 3.94 -17.47
CA GLU A 147 -8.83 2.85 -17.47
C GLU A 147 -8.76 2.09 -16.15
N ILE A 148 -9.90 1.80 -15.56
CA ILE A 148 -10.01 0.94 -14.40
C ILE A 148 -10.34 -0.47 -14.85
N ARG A 149 -9.59 -1.44 -14.34
CA ARG A 149 -9.75 -2.87 -14.63
C ARG A 149 -9.99 -3.66 -13.37
N THR A 150 -10.45 -4.89 -13.55
CA THR A 150 -10.72 -5.81 -12.44
C THR A 150 -9.84 -7.05 -12.59
N ALA A 151 -9.21 -7.47 -11.51
CA ALA A 151 -8.39 -8.67 -11.42
C ALA A 151 -9.17 -9.80 -10.73
N GLU A 152 -8.87 -11.04 -11.11
CA GLU A 152 -9.24 -12.23 -10.35
C GLU A 152 -8.19 -12.46 -9.26
N GLY A 153 -8.50 -12.10 -8.01
CA GLY A 153 -7.57 -12.13 -6.89
C GLY A 153 -6.70 -10.87 -6.80
N ASN A 154 -5.59 -10.96 -6.10
CA ASN A 154 -4.73 -9.80 -5.89
C ASN A 154 -3.95 -9.42 -7.15
N ARG A 155 -4.02 -8.14 -7.51
CA ARG A 155 -3.15 -7.56 -8.53
C ARG A 155 -1.92 -6.97 -7.85
N TYR A 156 -0.77 -7.56 -8.10
CA TYR A 156 0.51 -7.05 -7.59
C TYR A 156 1.14 -6.03 -8.53
N THR A 157 1.91 -5.12 -7.96
CA THR A 157 2.68 -4.08 -8.66
C THR A 157 4.05 -3.88 -8.00
N VAL A 158 4.88 -3.01 -8.59
CA VAL A 158 6.24 -2.71 -8.11
C VAL A 158 7.14 -3.95 -8.19
N PHE A 159 7.11 -4.65 -9.33
CA PHE A 159 8.03 -5.76 -9.58
C PHE A 159 9.42 -5.24 -9.93
N SER A 160 10.42 -5.64 -9.16
CA SER A 160 11.83 -5.48 -9.50
C SER A 160 12.40 -6.83 -9.93
N LEU A 161 12.10 -7.24 -11.17
CA LEU A 161 12.45 -8.58 -11.66
C LEU A 161 13.95 -8.85 -11.65
N TRP A 162 14.76 -7.80 -11.83
CA TRP A 162 16.21 -7.89 -11.75
C TRP A 162 16.71 -8.38 -10.39
N ASP A 163 16.04 -7.96 -9.31
CA ASP A 163 16.41 -8.34 -7.94
C ASP A 163 15.76 -9.66 -7.54
N THR A 164 14.53 -9.91 -7.99
CA THR A 164 13.69 -11.01 -7.47
C THR A 164 13.85 -12.33 -8.22
N TYR A 165 14.35 -12.33 -9.48
CA TYR A 165 14.44 -13.53 -10.31
C TYR A 165 15.39 -14.60 -9.74
N ARG A 166 16.38 -14.21 -8.95
CA ARG A 166 17.43 -15.09 -8.47
C ARG A 166 16.93 -16.08 -7.42
N ASN A 167 16.24 -15.58 -6.40
CA ASN A 167 15.87 -16.41 -5.25
C ASN A 167 14.44 -16.20 -4.78
N LEU A 168 13.86 -14.99 -4.93
CA LEU A 168 12.55 -14.66 -4.34
C LEU A 168 11.44 -15.53 -4.95
N HIS A 169 11.34 -15.56 -6.28
CA HIS A 169 10.27 -16.31 -6.96
C HIS A 169 10.38 -17.82 -6.72
N GLN A 170 11.60 -18.35 -6.57
CA GLN A 170 11.81 -19.75 -6.22
C GLN A 170 11.34 -20.02 -4.77
N LEU A 171 11.69 -19.14 -3.83
CA LEU A 171 11.20 -19.23 -2.45
C LEU A 171 9.67 -19.16 -2.40
N MET A 172 9.06 -18.20 -3.12
CA MET A 172 7.61 -18.05 -3.18
C MET A 172 6.96 -19.30 -3.77
N THR A 173 7.51 -19.89 -4.84
CA THR A 173 7.00 -21.11 -5.45
C THR A 173 7.01 -22.28 -4.47
N LEU A 174 8.04 -22.37 -3.63
CA LEU A 174 8.21 -23.47 -2.68
C LEU A 174 7.33 -23.32 -1.44
N VAL A 175 7.22 -22.12 -0.90
CA VAL A 175 6.64 -21.87 0.44
C VAL A 175 5.29 -21.16 0.37
N TYR A 176 5.07 -20.32 -0.65
CA TYR A 176 3.87 -19.51 -0.83
C TYR A 176 3.32 -19.63 -2.27
N PRO A 177 3.00 -20.85 -2.74
CA PRO A 177 2.65 -21.09 -4.14
C PRO A 177 1.42 -20.30 -4.60
N GLU A 178 0.45 -20.08 -3.73
CA GLU A 178 -0.75 -19.31 -4.06
C GLU A 178 -0.39 -17.84 -4.36
N ARG A 179 0.44 -17.24 -3.50
CA ARG A 179 0.93 -15.85 -3.68
C ARG A 179 1.80 -15.73 -4.94
N GLN A 180 2.65 -16.73 -5.19
CA GLN A 180 3.46 -16.78 -6.43
C GLN A 180 2.58 -16.86 -7.67
N LEU A 181 1.51 -17.63 -7.65
CA LEU A 181 0.56 -17.73 -8.76
C LEU A 181 -0.12 -16.38 -9.05
N GLU A 182 -0.54 -15.66 -8.02
CA GLU A 182 -1.09 -14.31 -8.16
C GLU A 182 -0.07 -13.32 -8.74
N MET A 183 1.20 -13.40 -8.30
CA MET A 183 2.29 -12.59 -8.87
C MET A 183 2.48 -12.88 -10.38
N VAL A 184 2.49 -14.17 -10.78
CA VAL A 184 2.60 -14.56 -12.19
C VAL A 184 1.40 -14.06 -12.98
N ARG A 185 0.18 -14.20 -12.47
CA ARG A 185 -1.03 -13.66 -13.10
C ARG A 185 -0.95 -12.14 -13.27
N SER A 186 -0.41 -11.45 -12.27
CA SER A 186 -0.19 -10.01 -12.33
C SER A 186 0.79 -9.62 -13.43
N MET A 187 1.91 -10.34 -13.58
CA MET A 187 2.89 -10.12 -14.65
C MET A 187 2.30 -10.40 -16.03
N ILE A 188 1.50 -11.47 -16.18
CA ILE A 188 0.78 -11.75 -17.44
C ILE A 188 -0.22 -10.63 -17.74
N GLY A 189 -0.93 -10.13 -16.73
CA GLY A 189 -1.82 -8.98 -16.89
C GLY A 189 -1.06 -7.73 -17.36
N MET A 190 0.10 -7.43 -16.76
CA MET A 190 0.97 -6.32 -17.21
C MET A 190 1.42 -6.47 -18.67
N TYR A 191 1.76 -7.69 -19.08
CA TYR A 191 2.09 -7.96 -20.47
C TYR A 191 0.91 -7.67 -21.41
N LYS A 192 -0.29 -8.12 -21.03
CA LYS A 192 -1.52 -7.83 -21.79
C LYS A 192 -1.86 -6.34 -21.82
N ASP A 193 -1.44 -5.60 -20.80
CA ASP A 193 -1.58 -4.15 -20.71
C ASP A 193 -0.46 -3.39 -21.46
N CYS A 194 0.40 -4.10 -22.22
CA CYS A 194 1.54 -3.59 -23.01
C CYS A 194 2.76 -3.12 -22.20
N LEU A 195 3.01 -3.67 -21.02
CA LEU A 195 3.94 -3.04 -20.08
C LEU A 195 5.15 -3.86 -19.63
N LEU A 196 5.19 -5.13 -19.88
CA LEU A 196 6.40 -5.93 -19.63
C LEU A 196 7.60 -5.49 -20.48
N TYR A 197 7.36 -4.60 -21.44
CA TYR A 197 8.36 -4.15 -22.41
C TYR A 197 9.21 -2.98 -21.93
N THR A 198 8.89 -2.34 -20.83
CA THR A 198 9.43 -1.01 -20.51
C THR A 198 10.27 -0.90 -19.24
N SER A 199 10.62 -1.99 -18.58
CA SER A 199 11.64 -1.93 -17.54
C SER A 199 12.98 -2.37 -18.11
N PRO A 200 13.74 -1.46 -18.77
CA PRO A 200 15.06 -1.80 -19.25
C PRO A 200 15.93 -2.13 -18.04
N SER A 201 16.58 -3.27 -18.08
CA SER A 201 17.61 -3.64 -17.12
C SER A 201 18.63 -2.49 -17.04
N PRO A 202 19.17 -2.19 -15.84
CA PRO A 202 20.29 -1.25 -15.73
C PRO A 202 21.45 -1.56 -16.69
N ARG A 203 21.60 -2.83 -17.12
CA ARG A 203 22.57 -3.24 -18.15
C ARG A 203 22.18 -2.80 -19.55
N ASP A 204 20.89 -2.74 -19.88
CA ASP A 204 20.46 -2.34 -21.22
C ASP A 204 20.74 -0.86 -21.49
N ARG A 205 20.81 -0.04 -20.42
CA ARG A 205 21.24 1.37 -20.52
C ARG A 205 22.73 1.55 -20.81
N SER A 206 23.56 0.57 -20.47
CA SER A 206 25.02 0.64 -20.71
C SER A 206 25.44 0.23 -22.11
N LEU A 207 24.55 -0.42 -22.87
CA LEU A 207 24.81 -0.86 -24.25
C LEU A 207 24.34 0.15 -25.32
N SER A 208 23.64 1.21 -24.91
CA SER A 208 23.15 2.27 -25.83
C SER A 208 24.00 3.53 -25.84
N ARG A 209 25.29 3.41 -25.54
CA ARG A 209 26.29 4.48 -25.74
C ARG A 209 27.36 4.06 -26.72
#